data_f6aa9bc4b47b9c290246860e8739410e
#
_entry.id   f6aa9bc4b47b9c290246860e8739410e
#
_cell.length_a   1.000
_cell.length_b   1.000
_cell.length_c   1.000
_cell.angle_alpha   90.00
_cell.angle_beta   90.00
_cell.angle_gamma   90.00
#
_symmetry.space_group_name_H-M   'P 1'
#
loop_
_entity.id
_entity.type
_entity.pdbx_description
1 polymer ?
#
loop_
_entity_poly.entity_id
_entity_poly.type
_entity_poly.pdbx_seq_one_letter_code
_entity_poly.pdbx_strand_id
1 'polypeptide(L)'
;MGTDKNADVLWVGNSWGGTLSRIDTKTLEATLVPLPDPTSMQPYHLVVDKNHNVWGNLWTNDQILKYDPASSKWTIFELPVRGTEIRHISLDERDGVTKVILPVYRTNQMGVMTLRSDADLAALKAQAGR
;
A
#
# COMPACT_ATOMS: atom_id res chain seq x y z
N MET A 1 0.90 -7.73 -8.43
CA MET A 1 -0.30 -7.14 -9.04
C MET A 1 -1.47 -7.25 -8.07
N GLY A 2 -2.42 -6.33 -8.15
CA GLY A 2 -3.65 -6.31 -7.33
C GLY A 2 -4.87 -6.05 -8.21
N THR A 3 -5.95 -6.81 -8.00
CA THR A 3 -7.20 -6.65 -8.73
C THR A 3 -8.19 -5.88 -7.88
N ASP A 4 -8.73 -4.80 -8.42
CA ASP A 4 -9.91 -4.15 -7.87
C ASP A 4 -11.16 -4.84 -8.41
N LYS A 5 -11.67 -5.78 -7.64
CA LYS A 5 -12.82 -6.61 -8.04
C LYS A 5 -14.11 -5.82 -8.21
N ASN A 6 -14.19 -4.63 -7.63
CA ASN A 6 -15.39 -3.80 -7.63
C ASN A 6 -15.38 -2.72 -8.74
N ALA A 7 -14.27 -2.55 -9.44
CA ALA A 7 -14.11 -1.51 -10.45
C ALA A 7 -13.58 -2.01 -11.80
N ASP A 8 -13.50 -3.32 -12.02
CA ASP A 8 -12.93 -3.91 -13.25
C ASP A 8 -11.54 -3.36 -13.59
N VAL A 9 -10.69 -3.17 -12.59
CA VAL A 9 -9.35 -2.61 -12.73
C VAL A 9 -8.30 -3.58 -12.19
N LEU A 10 -7.22 -3.73 -12.97
CA LEU A 10 -6.02 -4.43 -12.55
C LEU A 10 -4.90 -3.40 -12.32
N TRP A 11 -4.22 -3.52 -11.19
CA TRP A 11 -3.05 -2.73 -10.85
C TRP A 11 -1.78 -3.56 -10.90
N VAL A 12 -0.77 -3.06 -11.59
CA VAL A 12 0.54 -3.71 -11.74
C VAL A 12 1.64 -2.77 -11.29
N GLY A 13 2.51 -3.25 -10.40
CA GLY A 13 3.70 -2.52 -9.99
C GLY A 13 4.82 -2.70 -11.01
N ASN A 14 5.38 -1.61 -11.50
CA ASN A 14 6.51 -1.59 -12.42
C ASN A 14 7.77 -1.26 -11.61
N SER A 15 8.36 -2.27 -10.97
CA SER A 15 9.42 -2.10 -9.96
C SER A 15 10.59 -1.25 -10.46
N TRP A 16 11.07 -1.50 -11.66
CA TRP A 16 12.20 -0.76 -12.24
C TRP A 16 11.77 0.52 -12.98
N GLY A 17 10.48 0.65 -13.27
CA GLY A 17 9.93 1.82 -13.96
C GLY A 17 9.42 2.91 -13.02
N GLY A 18 9.41 2.68 -11.70
CA GLY A 18 8.95 3.65 -10.71
C GLY A 18 7.49 4.09 -10.93
N THR A 19 6.63 3.19 -11.43
CA THR A 19 5.22 3.49 -11.74
C THR A 19 4.31 2.36 -11.29
N LEU A 20 3.01 2.67 -11.19
CA LEU A 20 1.94 1.68 -11.25
C LEU A 20 1.28 1.74 -12.63
N SER A 21 0.91 0.59 -13.18
CA SER A 21 0.00 0.52 -14.33
C SER A 21 -1.41 0.27 -13.82
N ARG A 22 -2.35 1.15 -14.17
CA ARG A 22 -3.78 0.95 -14.03
C ARG A 22 -4.30 0.42 -15.36
N ILE A 23 -4.89 -0.76 -15.35
CA ILE A 23 -5.41 -1.43 -16.55
C ILE A 23 -6.91 -1.63 -16.40
N ASP A 24 -7.70 -1.09 -17.32
CA ASP A 24 -9.11 -1.42 -17.44
C ASP A 24 -9.24 -2.83 -18.00
N THR A 25 -9.91 -3.73 -17.28
CA THR A 25 -9.99 -5.16 -17.65
C THR A 25 -10.97 -5.45 -18.80
N LYS A 26 -11.81 -4.46 -19.16
CA LYS A 26 -12.75 -4.58 -20.28
C LYS A 26 -12.17 -4.05 -21.57
N THR A 27 -11.54 -2.87 -21.52
CA THR A 27 -10.98 -2.21 -22.72
C THR A 27 -9.52 -2.58 -22.96
N LEU A 28 -8.84 -3.10 -21.93
CA LEU A 28 -7.38 -3.38 -21.88
C LEU A 28 -6.52 -2.11 -22.02
N GLU A 29 -7.11 -0.95 -21.87
CA GLU A 29 -6.35 0.30 -21.83
C GLU A 29 -5.53 0.40 -20.56
N ALA A 30 -4.27 0.80 -20.70
CA ALA A 30 -3.33 0.97 -19.60
C ALA A 30 -2.93 2.43 -19.41
N THR A 31 -2.97 2.89 -18.17
CA THR A 31 -2.50 4.22 -17.76
C THR A 31 -1.37 4.06 -16.74
N LEU A 32 -0.28 4.81 -16.94
CA LEU A 32 0.83 4.83 -16.00
C LEU A 32 0.61 5.91 -14.93
N VAL A 33 0.80 5.51 -13.67
CA VAL A 33 0.73 6.39 -12.51
C VAL A 33 2.13 6.43 -11.88
N PRO A 34 2.85 7.56 -11.97
CA PRO A 34 4.19 7.65 -11.40
C PRO A 34 4.16 7.62 -9.87
N LEU A 35 5.13 6.94 -9.27
CA LEU A 35 5.36 6.96 -7.83
C LEU A 35 5.89 8.33 -7.38
N PRO A 36 5.73 8.70 -6.10
CA PRO A 36 6.25 9.98 -5.59
C PRO A 36 7.75 10.16 -5.77
N ASP A 37 8.51 9.08 -5.69
CA ASP A 37 9.93 9.02 -6.06
C ASP A 37 10.17 7.83 -6.99
N PRO A 38 10.03 8.02 -8.31
CA PRO A 38 10.16 6.94 -9.28
C PRO A 38 11.56 6.32 -9.34
N THR A 39 12.58 7.01 -8.84
CA THR A 39 13.97 6.57 -8.92
C THR A 39 14.37 5.64 -7.78
N SER A 40 13.73 5.76 -6.63
CA SER A 40 14.06 4.98 -5.44
C SER A 40 12.97 3.97 -5.03
N MET A 41 11.72 4.20 -5.40
CA MET A 41 10.60 3.36 -5.01
C MET A 41 10.38 2.21 -5.98
N GLN A 42 10.41 0.98 -5.46
CA GLN A 42 10.24 -0.24 -6.24
C GLN A 42 9.02 -1.02 -5.75
N PRO A 43 7.83 -0.80 -6.34
CA PRO A 43 6.62 -1.50 -5.94
C PRO A 43 6.70 -2.98 -6.35
N TYR A 44 6.46 -3.88 -5.39
CA TYR A 44 6.60 -5.31 -5.64
C TYR A 44 5.25 -6.04 -5.70
N HIS A 45 4.51 -6.07 -4.61
CA HIS A 45 3.19 -6.70 -4.56
C HIS A 45 2.12 -5.65 -4.26
N LEU A 46 1.00 -5.75 -4.96
CA LEU A 46 -0.14 -4.84 -4.80
C LEU A 46 -1.38 -5.61 -4.39
N VAL A 47 -2.19 -5.00 -3.56
CA VAL A 47 -3.55 -5.43 -3.20
C VAL A 47 -4.46 -4.20 -3.19
N VAL A 48 -5.77 -4.42 -3.37
CA VAL A 48 -6.75 -3.32 -3.41
C VAL A 48 -7.78 -3.55 -2.31
N ASP A 49 -8.06 -2.51 -1.52
CA ASP A 49 -9.05 -2.57 -0.46
C ASP A 49 -10.47 -2.33 -0.97
N LYS A 50 -11.46 -2.52 -0.09
CA LYS A 50 -12.89 -2.32 -0.40
C LYS A 50 -13.25 -0.89 -0.81
N ASN A 51 -12.41 0.08 -0.51
CA ASN A 51 -12.58 1.49 -0.85
C ASN A 51 -11.77 1.88 -2.10
N HIS A 52 -11.34 0.90 -2.89
CA HIS A 52 -10.55 1.06 -4.12
C HIS A 52 -9.13 1.62 -3.92
N ASN A 53 -8.64 1.73 -2.68
CA ASN A 53 -7.26 2.14 -2.47
C ASN A 53 -6.31 0.99 -2.82
N VAL A 54 -5.23 1.35 -3.49
CA VAL A 54 -4.14 0.43 -3.86
C VAL A 54 -3.09 0.44 -2.75
N TRP A 55 -2.82 -0.72 -2.19
CA TRP A 55 -1.78 -0.92 -1.20
C TRP A 55 -0.65 -1.72 -1.81
N GLY A 56 0.58 -1.35 -1.49
CA GLY A 56 1.76 -2.05 -1.98
C GLY A 56 2.92 -2.00 -1.02
N ASN A 57 3.79 -2.98 -1.10
CA ASN A 57 5.09 -2.92 -0.46
C ASN A 57 6.15 -2.40 -1.43
N LEU A 58 7.10 -1.65 -0.90
CA LEU A 58 8.30 -1.23 -1.60
C LEU A 58 9.44 -2.17 -1.20
N TRP A 59 9.97 -2.91 -2.17
CA TRP A 59 10.92 -4.00 -1.92
C TRP A 59 12.12 -3.60 -1.06
N THR A 60 12.75 -2.50 -1.40
CA THR A 60 14.05 -2.13 -0.83
C THR A 60 14.00 -1.00 0.20
N ASN A 61 12.82 -0.43 0.44
CA ASN A 61 12.70 0.82 1.19
C ASN A 61 12.15 0.64 2.61
N ASP A 62 11.79 -0.58 3.04
CA ASP A 62 11.09 -0.82 4.31
C ASP A 62 9.84 0.05 4.48
N GLN A 63 9.07 0.19 3.41
CA GLN A 63 7.91 1.06 3.32
C GLN A 63 6.70 0.33 2.75
N ILE A 64 5.53 0.78 3.17
CA ILE A 64 4.23 0.42 2.56
C ILE A 64 3.66 1.67 1.90
N LEU A 65 3.23 1.55 0.67
CA LEU A 65 2.51 2.60 -0.05
C LEU A 65 0.99 2.38 0.02
N LYS A 66 0.27 3.48 0.03
CA LYS A 66 -1.16 3.54 -0.26
C LYS A 66 -1.40 4.59 -1.32
N TYR A 67 -2.15 4.25 -2.36
CA TYR A 67 -2.61 5.17 -3.39
C TYR A 67 -4.13 5.20 -3.40
N ASP A 68 -4.69 6.40 -3.33
CA ASP A 68 -6.12 6.64 -3.52
C ASP A 68 -6.37 7.14 -4.94
N PRO A 69 -6.94 6.31 -5.84
CA PRO A 69 -7.18 6.70 -7.23
C PRO A 69 -8.19 7.83 -7.39
N ALA A 70 -9.13 7.99 -6.46
CA ALA A 70 -10.17 9.02 -6.54
C ALA A 70 -9.61 10.43 -6.32
N SER A 71 -8.66 10.56 -5.40
CA SER A 71 -8.01 11.84 -5.08
C SER A 71 -6.60 11.98 -5.68
N SER A 72 -6.08 10.93 -6.31
CA SER A 72 -4.69 10.82 -6.78
C SER A 72 -3.66 11.04 -5.66
N LYS A 73 -4.02 10.68 -4.43
CA LYS A 73 -3.20 10.92 -3.25
C LYS A 73 -2.36 9.69 -2.90
N TRP A 74 -1.09 9.92 -2.67
CA TRP A 74 -0.15 8.95 -2.11
C TRP A 74 -0.01 9.12 -0.60
N THR A 75 0.15 7.99 0.09
CA THR A 75 0.58 7.95 1.49
C THR A 75 1.65 6.87 1.62
N ILE A 76 2.80 7.22 2.19
CA ILE A 76 3.91 6.30 2.41
C ILE A 76 4.05 6.09 3.92
N PHE A 77 4.13 4.84 4.33
CA PHE A 77 4.28 4.44 5.73
C PHE A 77 5.65 3.80 5.92
N GLU A 78 6.45 4.38 6.79
CA GLU A 78 7.73 3.79 7.22
C GLU A 78 7.48 2.60 8.15
N LEU A 79 8.17 1.51 7.92
CA LEU A 79 8.14 0.37 8.83
C LEU A 79 9.09 0.62 10.01
N PRO A 80 8.72 0.19 11.23
CA PRO A 80 9.55 0.39 12.42
C PRO A 80 10.80 -0.49 12.43
N VAL A 81 10.85 -1.50 11.57
CA VAL A 81 11.97 -2.45 11.44
C VAL A 81 12.63 -2.26 10.09
N ARG A 82 13.95 -2.33 10.06
CA ARG A 82 14.75 -2.22 8.83
C ARG A 82 15.15 -3.60 8.29
N GLY A 83 15.37 -3.65 6.97
CA GLY A 83 15.75 -4.87 6.26
C GLY A 83 14.64 -5.90 6.21
N THR A 84 13.40 -5.48 6.05
CA THR A 84 12.22 -6.33 6.15
C THR A 84 12.03 -7.26 4.96
N GLU A 85 12.38 -6.83 3.75
CA GLU A 85 12.19 -7.56 2.49
C GLU A 85 10.80 -8.21 2.38
N ILE A 86 9.75 -7.43 2.55
CA ILE A 86 8.38 -7.92 2.41
C ILE A 86 8.11 -8.23 0.94
N ARG A 87 7.73 -9.47 0.63
CA ARG A 87 7.43 -9.89 -0.75
C ARG A 87 5.94 -9.83 -1.09
N HIS A 88 5.10 -10.21 -0.14
CA HIS A 88 3.66 -10.20 -0.32
C HIS A 88 3.01 -9.49 0.86
N ILE A 89 1.92 -8.83 0.58
CA ILE A 89 1.03 -8.25 1.59
C ILE A 89 -0.38 -8.79 1.36
N SER A 90 -1.18 -8.81 2.41
CA SER A 90 -2.59 -9.19 2.33
C SER A 90 -3.43 -8.19 3.10
N LEU A 91 -4.72 -8.13 2.79
CA LEU A 91 -5.68 -7.31 3.53
C LEU A 91 -6.60 -8.19 4.36
N ASP A 92 -6.88 -7.78 5.59
CA ASP A 92 -7.96 -8.29 6.41
C ASP A 92 -8.96 -7.17 6.65
N GLU A 93 -10.19 -7.34 6.17
CA GLU A 93 -11.27 -6.36 6.25
C GLU A 93 -12.54 -6.93 6.88
N ARG A 94 -12.44 -8.10 7.53
CA ARG A 94 -13.58 -8.86 8.07
C ARG A 94 -14.36 -8.10 9.13
N ASP A 95 -13.71 -7.26 9.92
CA ASP A 95 -14.33 -6.44 10.97
C ASP A 95 -14.66 -5.01 10.52
N GLY A 96 -14.60 -4.75 9.21
CA GLY A 96 -14.88 -3.44 8.64
C GLY A 96 -13.71 -2.46 8.64
N VAL A 97 -12.62 -2.79 9.31
CA VAL A 97 -11.38 -1.99 9.33
C VAL A 97 -10.34 -2.64 8.43
N THR A 98 -9.75 -1.87 7.53
CA THR A 98 -8.67 -2.38 6.68
C THR A 98 -7.39 -2.56 7.51
N LYS A 99 -6.92 -3.80 7.58
CA LYS A 99 -5.63 -4.17 8.15
C LYS A 99 -4.72 -4.68 7.06
N VAL A 100 -3.49 -4.25 7.04
CA VAL A 100 -2.47 -4.77 6.12
C VAL A 100 -1.61 -5.77 6.87
N ILE A 101 -1.61 -7.00 6.37
CA ILE A 101 -0.82 -8.11 6.92
C ILE A 101 0.52 -8.16 6.20
N LEU A 102 1.59 -8.13 6.97
CA LEU A 102 2.96 -7.96 6.51
C LEU A 102 3.82 -9.17 6.92
N PRO A 103 3.98 -10.19 6.07
CA PRO A 103 4.95 -11.25 6.31
C PRO A 103 6.37 -10.69 6.12
N VAL A 104 7.07 -10.43 7.21
CA VAL A 104 8.42 -9.85 7.21
C VAL A 104 9.43 -10.98 7.06
N TYR A 105 9.76 -11.29 5.80
CA TYR A 105 10.51 -12.48 5.44
C TYR A 105 11.89 -12.56 6.11
N ARG A 106 12.65 -11.47 6.07
CA ARG A 106 14.04 -11.50 6.49
C ARG A 106 14.23 -11.58 8.00
N THR A 107 13.29 -11.04 8.78
CA THR A 107 13.37 -11.05 10.24
C THR A 107 12.51 -12.14 10.87
N ASN A 108 11.87 -12.99 10.05
CA ASN A 108 10.98 -14.07 10.50
C ASN A 108 9.86 -13.58 11.43
N GLN A 109 9.23 -12.48 11.06
CA GLN A 109 8.16 -11.83 11.83
C GLN A 109 6.88 -11.70 11.01
N MET A 110 5.77 -11.52 11.71
CA MET A 110 4.50 -11.12 11.11
C MET A 110 4.10 -9.76 11.67
N GLY A 111 3.89 -8.80 10.77
CA GLY A 111 3.37 -7.48 11.11
C GLY A 111 1.90 -7.34 10.77
N VAL A 112 1.20 -6.53 11.55
CA VAL A 112 -0.15 -6.06 11.24
C VAL A 112 -0.16 -4.55 11.33
N MET A 113 -0.51 -3.89 10.22
CA MET A 113 -0.64 -2.45 10.16
C MET A 113 -2.13 -2.09 10.13
N THR A 114 -2.54 -1.20 11.03
CA THR A 114 -3.90 -0.64 11.09
C THR A 114 -3.80 0.87 11.03
N LEU A 115 -4.64 1.49 10.21
CA LEU A 115 -4.74 2.95 10.18
C LEU A 115 -5.42 3.44 11.45
N ARG A 116 -4.85 4.46 12.07
CA ARG A 116 -5.45 5.14 13.21
C ARG A 116 -6.58 6.03 12.74
N SER A 117 -7.67 6.08 13.50
CA SER A 117 -8.74 7.04 13.30
C SER A 117 -8.27 8.46 13.65
N ASP A 118 -8.99 9.47 13.18
CA ASP A 118 -8.72 10.86 13.55
C ASP A 118 -8.83 11.09 15.07
N ALA A 119 -9.73 10.36 15.74
CA ALA A 119 -9.85 10.37 17.19
C ALA A 119 -8.60 9.82 17.89
N ASP A 120 -8.04 8.71 17.38
CA ASP A 120 -6.79 8.14 17.91
C ASP A 120 -5.61 9.10 17.71
N LEU A 121 -5.55 9.75 16.55
CA LEU A 121 -4.51 10.74 16.25
C LEU A 121 -4.62 11.97 17.16
N ALA A 122 -5.84 12.44 17.43
CA ALA A 122 -6.09 13.54 18.36
C ALA A 122 -5.68 13.18 19.80
N ALA A 123 -6.02 11.97 20.23
CA ALA A 123 -5.63 11.47 21.57
C ALA A 123 -4.10 11.39 21.75
N LEU A 124 -3.39 10.89 20.72
CA LEU A 124 -1.93 10.82 20.74
C LEU A 124 -1.26 12.19 20.76
N LYS A 125 -1.76 13.16 19.98
CA LYS A 125 -1.26 14.54 20.01
C LYS A 125 -1.45 15.17 21.39
N ALA A 126 -2.58 14.94 22.04
CA ALA A 126 -2.85 15.41 23.38
C ALA A 126 -1.92 14.80 24.44
N GLN A 127 -1.50 13.55 24.25
CA GLN A 127 -0.52 12.88 25.14
C GLN A 127 0.91 13.37 24.90
N ALA A 128 1.29 13.62 23.65
CA ALA A 128 2.64 14.10 23.30
C ALA A 128 2.90 15.56 23.68
N GLY A 129 1.85 16.36 23.89
CA GLY A 129 1.93 17.76 24.35
C GLY A 129 1.96 17.93 25.88
N ARG A 130 2.05 16.85 26.63
CA ARG A 130 2.21 16.84 28.10
C ARG A 130 3.63 16.52 28.50
#